data_79e0a5340a6f61398a4d4ff7634dbdc0
#
_entry.id   79e0a5340a6f61398a4d4ff7634dbdc0
#
_cell.length_a   1.000
_cell.length_b   1.000
_cell.length_c   1.000
_cell.angle_alpha   90.00
_cell.angle_beta   90.00
_cell.angle_gamma   90.00
#
_symmetry.space_group_name_H-M   'P 1'
#
loop_
_entity.id
_entity.type
_entity.pdbx_description
1 polymer ?
#
loop_
_entity_poly.entity_id
_entity_poly.type
_entity_poly.pdbx_seq_one_letter_code
_entity_poly.pdbx_strand_id
1 'polypeptide(L)'
;ISGRLLFKHNDLKQMAYYSILTVVITVIDIVLGTYLMKNSIMSYDAIVGARYYGVGNEYQGVIIGSAIFGLSVLLNYKKIPKWFTVIFAIITLITTAFPSMGANVGASISECIAYLLFIMLIFDVKLDFKKIVLLGLSAVLLVSVFAGLDLMLGLESHLGGFVKQIIQTGPQAIFNTFGRKISMNLKLAKSSVWVNILLVGIAVIGIFIF
;
A
#
# COMPACT_ATOMS: atom_id res chain seq x y z
N ILE A 1 -19.85 -13.71 12.67
CA ILE A 1 -20.64 -14.97 12.56
C ILE A 1 -19.95 -15.92 11.56
N SER A 2 -19.68 -15.51 10.31
CA SER A 2 -19.08 -16.37 9.28
C SER A 2 -17.73 -16.99 9.69
N GLY A 3 -16.83 -16.23 10.28
CA GLY A 3 -15.53 -16.72 10.71
C GLY A 3 -15.64 -17.78 11.83
N ARG A 4 -16.57 -17.61 12.77
CA ARG A 4 -16.83 -18.60 13.81
C ARG A 4 -17.40 -19.91 13.28
N LEU A 5 -18.24 -19.84 12.26
CA LEU A 5 -18.78 -21.02 11.58
C LEU A 5 -17.70 -21.81 10.85
N LEU A 6 -16.75 -21.11 10.21
CA LEU A 6 -15.70 -21.74 9.43
C LEU A 6 -14.51 -22.27 10.26
N PHE A 7 -14.16 -21.58 11.37
CA PHE A 7 -12.89 -21.84 12.07
C PHE A 7 -13.03 -22.17 13.55
N LYS A 8 -14.22 -22.55 14.05
CA LYS A 8 -14.48 -23.06 15.43
C LYS A 8 -13.41 -22.65 16.47
N HIS A 9 -13.58 -21.54 17.15
CA HIS A 9 -12.72 -21.07 18.27
C HIS A 9 -11.22 -20.78 17.94
N ASN A 10 -10.83 -20.69 16.67
CA ASN A 10 -9.49 -20.26 16.31
C ASN A 10 -9.50 -18.78 15.87
N ASP A 11 -9.31 -17.89 16.83
CA ASP A 11 -9.42 -16.44 16.62
C ASP A 11 -8.41 -15.93 15.58
N LEU A 12 -7.19 -16.47 15.58
CA LEU A 12 -6.16 -16.09 14.63
C LEU A 12 -6.57 -16.40 13.17
N LYS A 13 -7.17 -17.57 12.94
CA LYS A 13 -7.69 -17.92 11.60
C LYS A 13 -8.88 -17.06 11.20
N GLN A 14 -9.74 -16.71 12.17
CA GLN A 14 -10.85 -15.79 11.91
C GLN A 14 -10.36 -14.41 11.50
N MET A 15 -9.38 -13.87 12.24
CA MET A 15 -8.77 -12.58 11.91
C MET A 15 -8.12 -12.61 10.53
N ALA A 16 -7.35 -13.67 10.21
CA ALA A 16 -6.75 -13.83 8.90
C ALA A 16 -7.78 -13.92 7.77
N TYR A 17 -8.87 -14.65 7.98
CA TYR A 17 -9.98 -14.73 7.03
C TYR A 17 -10.57 -13.35 6.74
N TYR A 18 -10.88 -12.57 7.78
CA TYR A 18 -11.42 -11.22 7.58
C TYR A 18 -10.40 -10.27 6.95
N SER A 19 -9.12 -10.41 7.28
CA SER A 19 -8.06 -9.62 6.66
C SER A 19 -7.94 -9.88 5.15
N ILE A 20 -7.92 -11.14 4.74
CA ILE A 20 -7.90 -11.49 3.31
C ILE A 20 -9.20 -11.07 2.62
N LEU A 21 -10.34 -11.29 3.26
CA LEU A 21 -11.63 -10.87 2.71
C LEU A 21 -11.69 -9.34 2.49
N THR A 22 -11.16 -8.56 3.43
CA THR A 22 -11.05 -7.11 3.30
C THR A 22 -10.23 -6.73 2.07
N VAL A 23 -9.05 -7.33 1.88
CA VAL A 23 -8.21 -7.04 0.71
C VAL A 23 -8.93 -7.44 -0.58
N VAL A 24 -9.51 -8.63 -0.63
CA VAL A 24 -10.21 -9.12 -1.85
C VAL A 24 -11.38 -8.21 -2.20
N ILE A 25 -12.22 -7.85 -1.23
CA ILE A 25 -13.36 -6.94 -1.46
C ILE A 25 -12.86 -5.57 -1.94
N THR A 26 -11.81 -5.04 -1.30
CA THR A 26 -11.25 -3.74 -1.69
C THR A 26 -10.66 -3.77 -3.10
N VAL A 27 -9.94 -4.83 -3.46
CA VAL A 27 -9.41 -5.01 -4.83
C VAL A 27 -10.55 -5.08 -5.86
N ILE A 28 -11.60 -5.84 -5.57
CA ILE A 28 -12.78 -5.91 -6.45
C ILE A 28 -13.44 -4.53 -6.58
N ASP A 29 -13.63 -3.82 -5.46
CA ASP A 29 -14.22 -2.47 -5.46
C ASP A 29 -13.40 -1.47 -6.27
N ILE A 30 -12.07 -1.54 -6.18
CA ILE A 30 -11.16 -0.70 -6.98
C ILE A 30 -11.37 -0.96 -8.48
N VAL A 31 -11.44 -2.22 -8.89
CA VAL A 31 -11.67 -2.61 -10.28
C VAL A 31 -13.05 -2.16 -10.77
N LEU A 32 -14.07 -2.17 -9.89
CA LEU A 32 -15.44 -1.75 -10.20
C LEU A 32 -15.68 -0.23 -10.06
N GLY A 33 -14.66 0.57 -9.77
CA GLY A 33 -14.76 2.03 -9.73
C GLY A 33 -14.88 2.66 -8.34
N THR A 34 -14.46 1.92 -7.30
CA THR A 34 -14.31 2.42 -5.92
C THR A 34 -15.61 2.86 -5.23
N TYR A 35 -16.73 2.21 -5.55
CA TYR A 35 -18.03 2.61 -5.00
C TYR A 35 -18.11 2.41 -3.47
N LEU A 36 -17.72 1.24 -2.96
CA LEU A 36 -17.75 0.95 -1.51
C LEU A 36 -16.75 1.85 -0.77
N MET A 37 -15.58 2.03 -1.31
CA MET A 37 -14.53 2.88 -0.73
C MET A 37 -14.99 4.32 -0.60
N LYS A 38 -15.61 4.90 -1.63
CA LYS A 38 -16.13 6.29 -1.62
C LYS A 38 -17.22 6.50 -0.58
N ASN A 39 -18.01 5.48 -0.27
CA ASN A 39 -19.11 5.54 0.68
C ASN A 39 -18.73 5.00 2.07
N SER A 40 -17.46 4.73 2.33
CA SER A 40 -16.98 4.23 3.62
C SER A 40 -16.59 5.37 4.58
N ILE A 41 -16.44 5.03 5.87
CA ILE A 41 -15.95 5.96 6.91
C ILE A 41 -14.54 6.49 6.60
N MET A 42 -13.74 5.72 5.87
CA MET A 42 -12.38 6.09 5.45
C MET A 42 -12.37 6.77 4.08
N SER A 43 -13.54 7.14 3.54
CA SER A 43 -13.61 7.88 2.28
C SER A 43 -13.03 9.28 2.45
N TYR A 44 -12.52 9.82 1.36
CA TYR A 44 -12.06 11.19 1.36
C TYR A 44 -13.25 12.16 1.33
N ASP A 45 -13.25 13.08 2.28
CA ASP A 45 -14.14 14.24 2.21
C ASP A 45 -13.57 15.25 1.20
N ALA A 46 -14.38 15.62 0.23
CA ALA A 46 -14.04 16.63 -0.77
C ALA A 46 -13.68 17.99 -0.16
N ILE A 47 -14.15 18.28 1.06
CA ILE A 47 -13.91 19.54 1.79
C ILE A 47 -12.48 19.56 2.37
N VAL A 48 -11.90 18.43 2.73
CA VAL A 48 -10.59 18.34 3.40
C VAL A 48 -9.42 18.20 2.39
N GLY A 49 -9.65 18.38 1.10
CA GLY A 49 -8.61 18.33 0.07
C GLY A 49 -8.22 16.91 -0.35
N ALA A 50 -9.18 16.06 -0.31
CA ALA A 50 -9.07 14.65 -0.62
C ALA A 50 -8.98 14.37 -2.12
N ARG A 51 -8.61 13.14 -2.42
CA ARG A 51 -8.69 12.59 -3.76
C ARG A 51 -10.13 12.42 -4.18
N TYR A 52 -10.43 12.86 -5.40
CA TYR A 52 -11.73 12.62 -6.01
C TYR A 52 -11.86 11.21 -6.64
N TYR A 53 -10.74 10.47 -6.75
CA TYR A 53 -10.70 9.13 -7.33
C TYR A 53 -9.49 8.33 -6.81
N GLY A 54 -9.54 7.00 -6.98
CA GLY A 54 -8.45 6.09 -6.63
C GLY A 54 -8.36 5.77 -5.14
N VAL A 55 -7.28 5.10 -4.76
CA VAL A 55 -7.04 4.61 -3.39
C VAL A 55 -6.30 5.65 -2.57
N GLY A 56 -6.79 5.95 -1.38
CA GLY A 56 -6.09 6.80 -0.43
C GLY A 56 -4.95 6.09 0.30
N ASN A 57 -4.07 6.87 0.93
CA ASN A 57 -2.94 6.31 1.67
C ASN A 57 -3.39 5.47 2.87
N GLU A 58 -4.49 5.85 3.51
CA GLU A 58 -5.09 5.12 4.64
C GLU A 58 -5.59 3.75 4.19
N TYR A 59 -6.35 3.70 3.10
CA TYR A 59 -6.78 2.44 2.50
C TYR A 59 -5.61 1.59 2.03
N GLN A 60 -4.59 2.20 1.47
CA GLN A 60 -3.37 1.51 1.07
C GLN A 60 -2.71 0.83 2.28
N GLY A 61 -2.62 1.53 3.41
CA GLY A 61 -2.13 0.96 4.66
C GLY A 61 -2.94 -0.23 5.15
N VAL A 62 -4.28 -0.15 5.04
CA VAL A 62 -5.19 -1.27 5.37
C VAL A 62 -4.96 -2.46 4.45
N ILE A 63 -4.81 -2.23 3.13
CA ILE A 63 -4.55 -3.29 2.15
C ILE A 63 -3.23 -4.00 2.48
N ILE A 64 -2.14 -3.26 2.66
CA ILE A 64 -0.81 -3.80 2.95
C ILE A 64 -0.84 -4.61 4.26
N GLY A 65 -1.32 -4.01 5.35
CA GLY A 65 -1.33 -4.63 6.67
C GLY A 65 -2.21 -5.87 6.70
N SER A 66 -3.42 -5.80 6.15
CA SER A 66 -4.35 -6.92 6.07
C SER A 66 -3.82 -8.06 5.19
N ALA A 67 -3.20 -7.74 4.05
CA ALA A 67 -2.61 -8.74 3.17
C ALA A 67 -1.46 -9.48 3.85
N ILE A 68 -0.48 -8.76 4.41
CA ILE A 68 0.68 -9.36 5.07
C ILE A 68 0.25 -10.21 6.27
N PHE A 69 -0.64 -9.69 7.11
CA PHE A 69 -1.14 -10.44 8.27
C PHE A 69 -1.88 -11.71 7.83
N GLY A 70 -2.87 -11.56 6.94
CA GLY A 70 -3.69 -12.69 6.49
C GLY A 70 -2.85 -13.78 5.79
N LEU A 71 -1.96 -13.39 4.89
CA LEU A 71 -1.07 -14.32 4.19
C LEU A 71 -0.07 -14.99 5.15
N SER A 72 0.49 -14.27 6.11
CA SER A 72 1.38 -14.83 7.15
C SER A 72 0.71 -15.95 7.92
N VAL A 73 -0.52 -15.71 8.37
CA VAL A 73 -1.27 -16.73 9.12
C VAL A 73 -1.61 -17.93 8.23
N LEU A 74 -2.08 -17.71 6.99
CA LEU A 74 -2.40 -18.78 6.06
C LEU A 74 -1.17 -19.64 5.72
N LEU A 75 -0.01 -19.03 5.53
CA LEU A 75 1.25 -19.72 5.31
C LEU A 75 1.66 -20.56 6.52
N ASN A 76 1.57 -19.99 7.73
CA ASN A 76 1.90 -20.68 8.96
C ASN A 76 1.05 -21.95 9.17
N TYR A 77 -0.21 -21.90 8.80
CA TYR A 77 -1.09 -23.07 8.83
C TYR A 77 -0.98 -23.96 7.57
N LYS A 78 -0.03 -23.69 6.68
CA LYS A 78 0.19 -24.43 5.41
C LYS A 78 -1.07 -24.54 4.54
N LYS A 79 -1.93 -23.49 4.57
CA LYS A 79 -3.17 -23.46 3.78
C LYS A 79 -2.97 -22.96 2.36
N ILE A 80 -1.88 -22.26 2.11
CA ILE A 80 -1.51 -21.72 0.80
C ILE A 80 -0.04 -22.02 0.50
N PRO A 81 0.34 -22.21 -0.77
CA PRO A 81 1.73 -22.29 -1.16
C PRO A 81 2.40 -20.92 -1.19
N LYS A 82 3.73 -20.87 -1.00
CA LYS A 82 4.51 -19.61 -1.00
C LYS A 82 4.31 -18.77 -2.28
N TRP A 83 4.22 -19.40 -3.44
CA TRP A 83 4.02 -18.72 -4.72
C TRP A 83 2.67 -17.97 -4.81
N PHE A 84 1.63 -18.44 -4.10
CA PHE A 84 0.34 -17.76 -4.04
C PHE A 84 0.50 -16.34 -3.46
N THR A 85 1.36 -16.18 -2.46
CA THR A 85 1.67 -14.87 -1.87
C THR A 85 2.25 -13.90 -2.89
N VAL A 86 3.12 -14.40 -3.78
CA VAL A 86 3.71 -13.58 -4.84
C VAL A 86 2.63 -13.10 -5.82
N ILE A 87 1.78 -14.01 -6.28
CA ILE A 87 0.67 -13.66 -7.19
C ILE A 87 -0.29 -12.67 -6.52
N PHE A 88 -0.66 -12.92 -5.27
CA PHE A 88 -1.54 -12.03 -4.52
C PHE A 88 -0.93 -10.61 -4.39
N ALA A 89 0.35 -10.52 -4.06
CA ALA A 89 1.06 -9.25 -3.97
C ALA A 89 1.12 -8.51 -5.32
N ILE A 90 1.35 -9.23 -6.41
CA ILE A 90 1.36 -8.63 -7.77
C ILE A 90 -0.03 -8.08 -8.13
N ILE A 91 -1.09 -8.86 -7.89
CA ILE A 91 -2.46 -8.43 -8.20
C ILE A 91 -2.84 -7.18 -7.41
N THR A 92 -2.60 -7.17 -6.11
CA THR A 92 -2.90 -6.01 -5.26
C THR A 92 -2.11 -4.78 -5.70
N LEU A 93 -0.80 -4.93 -5.91
CA LEU A 93 0.08 -3.84 -6.34
C LEU A 93 -0.33 -3.24 -7.68
N ILE A 94 -0.65 -4.08 -8.68
CA ILE A 94 -1.12 -3.60 -9.98
C ILE A 94 -2.44 -2.84 -9.80
N THR A 95 -3.39 -3.40 -9.06
CA THR A 95 -4.71 -2.80 -8.87
C THR A 95 -4.62 -1.44 -8.18
N THR A 96 -3.77 -1.30 -7.16
CA THR A 96 -3.62 -0.06 -6.40
C THR A 96 -2.82 1.01 -7.14
N ALA A 97 -1.83 0.60 -7.95
CA ALA A 97 -0.95 1.51 -8.68
C ALA A 97 -1.49 1.94 -10.03
N PHE A 98 -2.32 1.10 -10.69
CA PHE A 98 -2.73 1.34 -12.09
C PHE A 98 -3.54 2.64 -12.21
N PRO A 99 -3.20 3.53 -13.19
CA PRO A 99 -3.77 4.87 -13.30
C PRO A 99 -5.31 4.92 -13.42
N SER A 100 -5.92 3.97 -14.11
CA SER A 100 -7.39 3.90 -14.27
C SER A 100 -8.12 3.13 -13.14
N MET A 101 -7.38 2.63 -12.14
CA MET A 101 -7.91 1.86 -11.01
C MET A 101 -7.62 2.59 -9.70
N GLY A 102 -6.63 2.11 -8.93
CA GLY A 102 -6.26 2.70 -7.65
C GLY A 102 -5.51 4.03 -7.74
N ALA A 103 -4.81 4.27 -8.84
CA ALA A 103 -4.09 5.52 -9.17
C ALA A 103 -3.17 6.05 -8.04
N ASN A 104 -2.69 5.19 -7.14
CA ASN A 104 -1.86 5.58 -6.00
C ASN A 104 -0.41 5.12 -6.13
N VAL A 105 0.28 5.55 -7.17
CA VAL A 105 1.68 5.17 -7.41
C VAL A 105 2.58 5.52 -6.22
N GLY A 106 2.34 6.64 -5.54
CA GLY A 106 3.14 7.06 -4.38
C GLY A 106 3.10 6.06 -3.22
N ALA A 107 1.92 5.62 -2.82
CA ALA A 107 1.77 4.63 -1.75
C ALA A 107 2.11 3.21 -2.22
N SER A 108 1.97 2.92 -3.52
CA SER A 108 2.37 1.63 -4.09
C SER A 108 3.89 1.39 -4.06
N ILE A 109 4.70 2.44 -3.91
CA ILE A 109 6.13 2.28 -3.60
C ILE A 109 6.30 1.58 -2.24
N SER A 110 5.58 2.04 -1.22
CA SER A 110 5.61 1.44 0.12
C SER A 110 5.05 0.01 0.10
N GLU A 111 3.98 -0.22 -0.67
CA GLU A 111 3.40 -1.54 -0.88
C GLU A 111 4.38 -2.50 -1.55
N CYS A 112 5.04 -2.08 -2.61
CA CYS A 112 6.05 -2.86 -3.32
C CYS A 112 7.20 -3.28 -2.38
N ILE A 113 7.75 -2.33 -1.63
CA ILE A 113 8.83 -2.60 -0.68
C ILE A 113 8.35 -3.56 0.42
N ALA A 114 7.16 -3.34 0.99
CA ALA A 114 6.60 -4.18 2.03
C ALA A 114 6.38 -5.63 1.55
N TYR A 115 5.82 -5.81 0.36
CA TYR A 115 5.63 -7.14 -0.21
C TYR A 115 6.94 -7.82 -0.59
N LEU A 116 7.90 -7.10 -1.15
CA LEU A 116 9.21 -7.68 -1.44
C LEU A 116 9.93 -8.13 -0.18
N LEU A 117 9.92 -7.32 0.88
CA LEU A 117 10.47 -7.72 2.18
C LEU A 117 9.74 -8.94 2.75
N PHE A 118 8.42 -8.96 2.68
CA PHE A 118 7.61 -10.08 3.13
C PHE A 118 7.91 -11.37 2.34
N ILE A 119 8.02 -11.27 1.01
CA ILE A 119 8.40 -12.39 0.14
C ILE A 119 9.81 -12.89 0.47
N MET A 120 10.78 -11.98 0.68
CA MET A 120 12.13 -12.35 1.08
C MET A 120 12.14 -13.12 2.41
N LEU A 121 11.34 -12.70 3.40
CA LEU A 121 11.20 -13.41 4.67
C LEU A 121 10.61 -14.82 4.47
N ILE A 122 9.56 -14.96 3.65
CA ILE A 122 8.91 -16.25 3.38
C ILE A 122 9.86 -17.24 2.70
N PHE A 123 10.73 -16.75 1.81
CA PHE A 123 11.70 -17.57 1.09
C PHE A 123 13.05 -17.67 1.78
N ASP A 124 13.14 -17.23 3.04
CA ASP A 124 14.37 -17.27 3.85
C ASP A 124 15.57 -16.56 3.19
N VAL A 125 15.29 -15.52 2.42
CA VAL A 125 16.30 -14.72 1.72
C VAL A 125 16.93 -13.73 2.69
N LYS A 126 18.21 -13.90 3.02
CA LYS A 126 18.94 -12.95 3.88
C LYS A 126 19.06 -11.58 3.22
N LEU A 127 18.77 -10.52 3.98
CA LEU A 127 18.99 -9.16 3.55
C LEU A 127 20.49 -8.85 3.58
N ASP A 128 21.01 -8.37 2.47
CA ASP A 128 22.34 -7.79 2.33
C ASP A 128 22.27 -6.44 1.61
N PHE A 129 23.37 -5.71 1.58
CA PHE A 129 23.41 -4.38 0.98
C PHE A 129 22.96 -4.39 -0.51
N LYS A 130 23.34 -5.41 -1.27
CA LYS A 130 22.96 -5.53 -2.68
C LYS A 130 21.44 -5.64 -2.84
N LYS A 131 20.78 -6.40 -1.96
CA LYS A 131 19.32 -6.58 -1.98
C LYS A 131 18.58 -5.33 -1.53
N ILE A 132 19.13 -4.57 -0.59
CA ILE A 132 18.60 -3.25 -0.21
C ILE A 132 18.63 -2.30 -1.41
N VAL A 133 19.74 -2.26 -2.13
CA VAL A 133 19.85 -1.47 -3.38
C VAL A 133 18.84 -1.96 -4.42
N LEU A 134 18.68 -3.28 -4.57
CA LEU A 134 17.71 -3.86 -5.51
C LEU A 134 16.26 -3.48 -5.14
N LEU A 135 15.91 -3.46 -3.86
CA LEU A 135 14.62 -2.97 -3.39
C LEU A 135 14.39 -1.50 -3.78
N GLY A 136 15.39 -0.65 -3.60
CA GLY A 136 15.33 0.74 -4.06
C GLY A 136 15.16 0.86 -5.58
N LEU A 137 15.90 0.08 -6.35
CA LEU A 137 15.79 0.04 -7.81
C LEU A 137 14.42 -0.47 -8.28
N SER A 138 13.85 -1.46 -7.60
CA SER A 138 12.50 -1.96 -7.91
C SER A 138 11.43 -0.90 -7.71
N ALA A 139 11.55 -0.06 -6.68
CA ALA A 139 10.66 1.07 -6.45
C ALA A 139 10.78 2.13 -7.56
N VAL A 140 12.00 2.46 -8.00
CA VAL A 140 12.22 3.37 -9.11
C VAL A 140 11.65 2.80 -10.41
N LEU A 141 11.88 1.52 -10.68
CA LEU A 141 11.35 0.84 -11.85
C LEU A 141 9.80 0.87 -11.86
N LEU A 142 9.18 0.58 -10.74
CA LEU A 142 7.72 0.63 -10.60
C LEU A 142 7.18 2.03 -10.95
N VAL A 143 7.75 3.08 -10.38
CA VAL A 143 7.36 4.47 -10.69
C VAL A 143 7.54 4.77 -12.16
N SER A 144 8.66 4.36 -12.75
CA SER A 144 8.97 4.61 -14.16
C SER A 144 8.00 3.91 -15.10
N VAL A 145 7.62 2.66 -14.79
CA VAL A 145 6.64 1.90 -15.59
C VAL A 145 5.26 2.57 -15.53
N PHE A 146 4.79 2.91 -14.33
CA PHE A 146 3.48 3.56 -14.22
C PHE A 146 3.45 4.98 -14.75
N ALA A 147 4.58 5.73 -14.67
CA ALA A 147 4.72 7.02 -15.34
C ALA A 147 4.64 6.89 -16.86
N GLY A 148 5.32 5.88 -17.41
CA GLY A 148 5.26 5.60 -18.84
C GLY A 148 3.86 5.21 -19.31
N LEU A 149 3.18 4.34 -18.58
CA LEU A 149 1.78 3.96 -18.87
C LEU A 149 0.84 5.15 -18.83
N ASP A 150 0.98 6.02 -17.84
CA ASP A 150 0.15 7.21 -17.71
C ASP A 150 0.31 8.17 -18.90
N LEU A 151 1.57 8.40 -19.32
CA LEU A 151 1.86 9.20 -20.51
C LEU A 151 1.32 8.58 -21.79
N MET A 152 1.45 7.25 -21.96
CA MET A 152 0.97 6.53 -23.15
C MET A 152 -0.57 6.51 -23.25
N LEU A 153 -1.26 6.37 -22.11
CA LEU A 153 -2.71 6.30 -22.06
C LEU A 153 -3.35 7.69 -22.06
N GLY A 154 -2.56 8.76 -21.99
CA GLY A 154 -3.08 10.14 -21.95
C GLY A 154 -3.94 10.45 -20.73
N LEU A 155 -3.80 9.67 -19.66
CA LEU A 155 -4.55 9.88 -18.43
C LEU A 155 -3.92 11.05 -17.68
N GLU A 156 -4.73 12.03 -17.30
CA GLU A 156 -4.26 13.19 -16.51
C GLU A 156 -4.10 12.81 -15.03
N SER A 157 -3.22 11.85 -14.74
CA SER A 157 -2.93 11.49 -13.36
C SER A 157 -1.97 12.48 -12.69
N HIS A 158 -1.90 12.43 -11.37
CA HIS A 158 -0.94 13.23 -10.60
C HIS A 158 0.51 12.91 -10.96
N LEU A 159 0.80 11.68 -11.37
CA LEU A 159 2.14 11.26 -11.77
C LEU A 159 2.49 11.84 -13.14
N GLY A 160 1.60 11.74 -14.12
CA GLY A 160 1.79 12.32 -15.45
C GLY A 160 1.93 13.85 -15.40
N GLY A 161 1.12 14.51 -14.56
CA GLY A 161 1.26 15.95 -14.30
C GLY A 161 2.64 16.30 -13.71
N PHE A 162 3.16 15.51 -12.76
CA PHE A 162 4.48 15.71 -12.18
C PHE A 162 5.61 15.49 -13.21
N VAL A 163 5.50 14.47 -14.04
CA VAL A 163 6.49 14.22 -15.12
C VAL A 163 6.48 15.36 -16.14
N LYS A 164 5.31 15.83 -16.57
CA LYS A 164 5.18 17.01 -17.45
C LYS A 164 5.82 18.25 -16.81
N GLN A 165 5.62 18.46 -15.50
CA GLN A 165 6.23 19.56 -14.77
C GLN A 165 7.76 19.46 -14.76
N ILE A 166 8.33 18.26 -14.55
CA ILE A 166 9.80 18.05 -14.61
C ILE A 166 10.34 18.38 -16.00
N ILE A 167 9.63 17.96 -17.04
CA ILE A 167 10.06 18.25 -18.44
C ILE A 167 10.04 19.75 -18.72
N GLN A 168 9.05 20.49 -18.18
CA GLN A 168 8.87 21.92 -18.44
C GLN A 168 9.78 22.80 -17.58
N THR A 169 9.94 22.49 -16.30
CA THR A 169 10.65 23.31 -15.31
C THR A 169 12.00 22.75 -14.86
N GLY A 170 12.35 21.56 -15.39
CA GLY A 170 13.62 20.91 -15.08
C GLY A 170 13.69 20.25 -13.69
N PRO A 171 14.89 19.84 -13.25
CA PRO A 171 15.08 19.09 -11.99
C PRO A 171 14.62 19.85 -10.74
N GLN A 172 14.52 21.18 -10.79
CA GLN A 172 14.06 22.00 -9.68
C GLN A 172 12.64 21.63 -9.22
N ALA A 173 11.79 21.15 -10.13
CA ALA A 173 10.46 20.66 -9.81
C ALA A 173 10.48 19.49 -8.81
N ILE A 174 11.49 18.63 -8.92
CA ILE A 174 11.69 17.49 -8.02
C ILE A 174 11.94 18.01 -6.59
N PHE A 175 12.94 18.88 -6.43
CA PHE A 175 13.30 19.44 -5.12
C PHE A 175 12.13 20.19 -4.46
N ASN A 176 11.42 21.01 -5.23
CA ASN A 176 10.27 21.75 -4.74
C ASN A 176 9.13 20.81 -4.30
N THR A 177 8.84 19.77 -5.07
CA THR A 177 7.79 18.81 -4.74
C THR A 177 8.15 17.97 -3.52
N PHE A 178 9.39 17.48 -3.43
CA PHE A 178 9.85 16.73 -2.25
C PHE A 178 9.90 17.61 -1.01
N GLY A 179 10.42 18.82 -1.09
CA GLY A 179 10.45 19.77 0.02
C GLY A 179 9.05 20.08 0.55
N ARG A 180 8.08 20.31 -0.33
CA ARG A 180 6.68 20.53 0.04
C ARG A 180 6.08 19.29 0.72
N LYS A 181 6.30 18.08 0.19
CA LYS A 181 5.80 16.84 0.78
C LYS A 181 6.41 16.56 2.15
N ILE A 182 7.72 16.77 2.31
CA ILE A 182 8.39 16.64 3.62
C ILE A 182 7.81 17.62 4.63
N SER A 183 7.65 18.89 4.25
CA SER A 183 7.06 19.91 5.12
C SER A 183 5.62 19.56 5.53
N MET A 184 4.81 19.05 4.59
CA MET A 184 3.46 18.57 4.88
C MET A 184 3.47 17.38 5.86
N ASN A 185 4.33 16.40 5.63
CA ASN A 185 4.44 15.23 6.51
C ASN A 185 4.88 15.61 7.93
N LEU A 186 5.84 16.53 8.07
CA LEU A 186 6.27 17.05 9.36
C LEU A 186 5.13 17.81 10.08
N LYS A 187 4.34 18.58 9.34
CA LYS A 187 3.17 19.28 9.87
C LYS A 187 2.10 18.28 10.34
N LEU A 188 1.80 17.26 9.53
CA LEU A 188 0.87 16.18 9.89
C LEU A 188 1.35 15.39 11.11
N ALA A 189 2.65 15.08 11.16
CA ALA A 189 3.24 14.37 12.30
C ALA A 189 3.07 15.14 13.63
N LYS A 190 3.07 16.46 13.58
CA LYS A 190 2.85 17.31 14.78
C LYS A 190 1.38 17.44 15.17
N SER A 191 0.46 17.32 14.23
CA SER A 191 -0.97 17.61 14.46
C SER A 191 -1.86 16.36 14.47
N SER A 192 -1.40 15.22 13.96
CA SER A 192 -2.22 14.03 13.80
C SER A 192 -2.24 13.17 15.06
N VAL A 193 -3.44 12.85 15.54
CA VAL A 193 -3.65 11.88 16.64
C VAL A 193 -3.12 10.49 16.28
N TRP A 194 -3.15 10.13 15.00
CA TRP A 194 -2.67 8.84 14.50
C TRP A 194 -1.17 8.62 14.72
N VAL A 195 -0.39 9.70 14.73
CA VAL A 195 1.06 9.60 15.03
C VAL A 195 1.28 9.21 16.50
N ASN A 196 0.48 9.73 17.42
CA ASN A 196 0.55 9.33 18.82
C ASN A 196 0.19 7.85 19.00
N ILE A 197 -0.85 7.38 18.31
CA ILE A 197 -1.25 5.96 18.31
C ILE A 197 -0.13 5.08 17.76
N LEU A 198 0.51 5.50 16.66
CA LEU A 198 1.65 4.80 16.07
C LEU A 198 2.83 4.71 17.06
N LEU A 199 3.19 5.82 17.71
CA LEU A 199 4.29 5.86 18.68
C LEU A 199 4.03 4.97 19.89
N VAL A 200 2.79 4.98 20.41
CA VAL A 200 2.39 4.07 21.49
C VAL A 200 2.44 2.61 21.01
N GLY A 201 1.95 2.32 19.81
CA GLY A 201 2.04 0.98 19.23
C GLY A 201 3.47 0.47 19.08
N ILE A 202 4.38 1.30 18.60
CA ILE A 202 5.81 0.97 18.49
C ILE A 202 6.42 0.73 19.88
N ALA A 203 6.09 1.58 20.87
CA ALA A 203 6.58 1.41 22.24
C ALA A 203 6.09 0.10 22.87
N VAL A 204 4.80 -0.23 22.69
CA VAL A 204 4.21 -1.48 23.17
C VAL A 204 4.90 -2.68 22.53
N ILE A 205 5.05 -2.68 21.19
CA ILE A 205 5.74 -3.76 20.47
C ILE A 205 7.19 -3.89 20.97
N GLY A 206 7.89 -2.77 21.19
CA GLY A 206 9.23 -2.76 21.73
C GLY A 206 9.31 -3.44 23.11
N ILE A 207 8.38 -3.14 24.02
CA ILE A 207 8.33 -3.75 25.36
C ILE A 207 8.07 -5.27 25.28
N PHE A 208 7.30 -5.74 24.29
CA PHE A 208 7.03 -7.19 24.14
C PHE A 208 8.15 -7.97 23.45
N ILE A 209 9.03 -7.30 22.70
CA ILE A 209 10.14 -7.95 21.99
C ILE A 209 11.43 -7.96 22.82
N PHE A 210 11.65 -6.95 23.68
CA PHE A 210 12.85 -6.77 24.50
C PHE A 210 12.53 -6.88 25.98
#